data_b1bd4b5c455c4c43d8ef78c3b6a08b29
#
_entry.id   b1bd4b5c455c4c43d8ef78c3b6a08b29
#
_cell.length_a   1.000
_cell.length_b   1.000
_cell.length_c   1.000
_cell.angle_alpha   90.00
_cell.angle_beta   90.00
_cell.angle_gamma   90.00
#
_symmetry.space_group_name_H-M   'P 1'
#
loop_
_entity.id
_entity.type
_entity.pdbx_description
1 polymer ?
#
loop_
_entity_poly.entity_id
_entity_poly.type
_entity_poly.pdbx_seq_one_letter_code
_entity_poly.pdbx_strand_id
1 'polypeptide(L)'
;MKIIRDPIHGYIEISDKILQIISTDIFQRLRHISQTGLAYLVYPGMRHTRFEHSLGVMYLVKEFIRYIKINSEGIESLDFLEDDEFIDLVSVAGLLHDIGHLPFSHTFENALSISKEVYGLDVEYYGKKTHVILGSRVIDTYLSHIIDKLFKNFNSVNFIQRVILSTPKTREEKFASSIISSAIDADRSDYLPRDSYFAGVGYGNIDLERLKRSLMYVNDRLVAMKKAIPVIEQFLLSRMYMYQTIYFHSVVGLYNAILSHAISRLIEKDLIPKIDPENYIELNDFLILSKIRESGKEFYDGIVNRRGFKRVKKDVVDSCYKFFEDNRKEINEVMRDSKGLILYHDFYDVPYSEDEIFVYQDDEIKPLSNVSNIISSLRSIKKGVIGYHESVENKLERINNLLKNC
;
A
#
# COMPACT_ATOMS: atom_id res chain seq x y z
N MET A 1 24.26 -17.77 1.99
CA MET A 1 23.95 -16.33 2.06
C MET A 1 24.01 -15.73 0.65
N LYS A 2 23.05 -14.92 0.23
CA LYS A 2 23.00 -14.23 -1.07
C LYS A 2 22.89 -12.73 -0.85
N ILE A 3 23.50 -11.94 -1.75
CA ILE A 3 23.47 -10.48 -1.68
C ILE A 3 22.71 -9.96 -2.90
N ILE A 4 21.77 -9.05 -2.70
CA ILE A 4 21.02 -8.36 -3.75
C ILE A 4 21.36 -6.87 -3.69
N ARG A 5 21.62 -6.25 -4.84
CA ARG A 5 21.78 -4.80 -4.96
C ARG A 5 20.41 -4.13 -5.08
N ASP A 6 20.13 -3.20 -4.19
CA ASP A 6 18.90 -2.40 -4.16
C ASP A 6 19.25 -0.91 -4.35
N PRO A 7 18.49 -0.13 -5.13
CA PRO A 7 18.80 1.28 -5.39
C PRO A 7 18.62 2.19 -4.17
N ILE A 8 17.83 1.76 -3.18
CA ILE A 8 17.51 2.55 -1.98
C ILE A 8 18.40 2.13 -0.82
N HIS A 9 18.49 0.82 -0.57
CA HIS A 9 19.18 0.27 0.61
C HIS A 9 20.62 -0.20 0.33
N GLY A 10 21.08 -0.12 -0.90
CA GLY A 10 22.42 -0.57 -1.27
C GLY A 10 22.51 -2.09 -1.40
N TYR A 11 23.06 -2.78 -0.41
CA TYR A 11 23.21 -4.23 -0.42
C TYR A 11 22.29 -4.87 0.63
N ILE A 12 21.40 -5.75 0.19
CA ILE A 12 20.50 -6.52 1.04
C ILE A 12 21.04 -7.94 1.15
N GLU A 13 21.41 -8.36 2.34
CA GLU A 13 21.85 -9.72 2.64
C GLU A 13 20.66 -10.62 2.94
N ILE A 14 20.64 -11.79 2.31
CA ILE A 14 19.56 -12.77 2.41
C ILE A 14 20.13 -14.09 2.94
N SER A 15 19.61 -14.55 4.07
CA SER A 15 19.93 -15.86 4.62
C SER A 15 19.42 -16.99 3.73
N ASP A 16 20.03 -18.16 3.84
CA ASP A 16 19.60 -19.33 3.06
C ASP A 16 18.18 -19.80 3.44
N LYS A 17 17.72 -19.52 4.68
CA LYS A 17 16.33 -19.74 5.11
C LYS A 17 15.37 -18.85 4.31
N ILE A 18 15.60 -17.56 4.33
CA ILE A 18 14.76 -16.56 3.65
C ILE A 18 14.80 -16.75 2.13
N LEU A 19 15.95 -17.14 1.59
CA LEU A 19 16.11 -17.42 0.16
C LEU A 19 15.17 -18.54 -0.33
N GLN A 20 14.86 -19.54 0.50
CA GLN A 20 13.92 -20.59 0.14
C GLN A 20 12.50 -20.03 -0.06
N ILE A 21 12.06 -19.10 0.79
CA ILE A 21 10.75 -18.43 0.65
C ILE A 21 10.74 -17.54 -0.60
N ILE A 22 11.78 -16.73 -0.80
CA ILE A 22 11.92 -15.86 -1.97
C ILE A 22 11.90 -16.67 -3.28
N SER A 23 12.44 -17.90 -3.29
CA SER A 23 12.53 -18.74 -4.47
C SER A 23 11.22 -19.44 -4.85
N THR A 24 10.16 -19.29 -4.08
CA THR A 24 8.84 -19.85 -4.40
C THR A 24 8.15 -19.07 -5.53
N ASP A 25 7.39 -19.76 -6.37
CA ASP A 25 6.68 -19.13 -7.50
C ASP A 25 5.73 -18.02 -7.02
N ILE A 26 5.07 -18.23 -5.89
CA ILE A 26 4.14 -17.24 -5.33
C ILE A 26 4.85 -15.95 -4.91
N PHE A 27 6.07 -16.02 -4.38
CA PHE A 27 6.85 -14.83 -4.07
C PHE A 27 7.44 -14.19 -5.34
N GLN A 28 7.92 -15.01 -6.29
CA GLN A 28 8.44 -14.51 -7.57
C GLN A 28 7.36 -13.80 -8.41
N ARG A 29 6.08 -14.15 -8.23
CA ARG A 29 4.95 -13.43 -8.83
C ARG A 29 4.97 -11.93 -8.54
N LEU A 30 5.49 -11.50 -7.38
CA LEU A 30 5.56 -10.08 -7.01
C LEU A 30 6.41 -9.24 -7.99
N ARG A 31 7.31 -9.84 -8.76
CA ARG A 31 8.04 -9.17 -9.86
C ARG A 31 7.14 -8.70 -10.99
N HIS A 32 5.92 -9.21 -11.01
CA HIS A 32 4.92 -8.94 -12.05
C HIS A 32 3.70 -8.19 -11.49
N ILE A 33 3.84 -7.59 -10.31
CA ILE A 33 2.84 -6.74 -9.66
C ILE A 33 3.42 -5.34 -9.46
N SER A 34 2.90 -4.37 -10.20
CA SER A 34 3.31 -2.96 -10.08
C SER A 34 3.04 -2.41 -8.69
N GLN A 35 4.01 -1.73 -8.08
CA GLN A 35 3.85 -1.06 -6.78
C GLN A 35 2.76 0.02 -6.83
N THR A 36 2.75 0.84 -7.87
CA THR A 36 1.94 2.06 -7.96
C THR A 36 0.94 2.05 -9.12
N GLY A 37 0.48 0.86 -9.54
CA GLY A 37 -0.50 0.70 -10.61
C GLY A 37 -0.05 1.34 -11.92
N LEU A 38 -0.87 2.23 -12.49
CA LEU A 38 -0.58 2.90 -13.76
C LEU A 38 0.17 4.25 -13.61
N ALA A 39 0.77 4.54 -12.46
CA ALA A 39 1.50 5.80 -12.25
C ALA A 39 2.62 6.03 -13.29
N TYR A 40 3.20 4.95 -13.84
CA TYR A 40 4.21 5.04 -14.91
C TYR A 40 3.70 5.70 -16.20
N LEU A 41 2.39 5.81 -16.42
CA LEU A 41 1.83 6.56 -17.55
C LEU A 41 2.00 8.08 -17.38
N VAL A 42 2.28 8.54 -16.17
CA VAL A 42 2.52 9.95 -15.84
C VAL A 42 3.98 10.16 -15.45
N TYR A 43 4.52 9.25 -14.64
CA TYR A 43 5.92 9.22 -14.18
C TYR A 43 6.63 8.01 -14.80
N PRO A 44 7.23 8.11 -15.99
CA PRO A 44 7.67 6.93 -16.78
C PRO A 44 8.66 6.01 -16.07
N GLY A 45 9.40 6.52 -15.08
CA GLY A 45 10.33 5.76 -14.26
C GLY A 45 9.68 4.85 -13.22
N MET A 46 8.40 5.07 -12.85
CA MET A 46 7.70 4.31 -11.80
C MET A 46 7.28 2.92 -12.30
N ARG A 47 8.26 2.04 -12.51
CA ARG A 47 8.03 0.66 -13.00
C ARG A 47 8.52 -0.41 -12.04
N HIS A 48 8.89 -0.03 -10.83
CA HIS A 48 9.26 -0.95 -9.77
C HIS A 48 8.05 -1.75 -9.29
N THR A 49 8.34 -2.91 -8.73
CA THR A 49 7.34 -3.91 -8.39
C THR A 49 7.28 -4.17 -6.90
N ARG A 50 6.29 -4.93 -6.46
CA ARG A 50 6.17 -5.37 -5.07
C ARG A 50 7.33 -6.25 -4.61
N PHE A 51 8.05 -6.86 -5.54
CA PHE A 51 9.20 -7.70 -5.21
C PHE A 51 10.32 -6.89 -4.55
N GLU A 52 10.76 -5.80 -5.17
CA GLU A 52 11.84 -4.94 -4.63
C GLU A 52 11.41 -4.30 -3.31
N HIS A 53 10.16 -3.86 -3.23
CA HIS A 53 9.59 -3.29 -2.02
C HIS A 53 9.60 -4.29 -0.86
N SER A 54 9.10 -5.52 -1.07
CA SER A 54 9.11 -6.57 -0.04
C SER A 54 10.51 -6.89 0.48
N LEU A 55 11.52 -6.89 -0.39
CA LEU A 55 12.92 -7.05 0.03
C LEU A 55 13.41 -5.86 0.88
N GLY A 56 13.03 -4.64 0.50
CA GLY A 56 13.37 -3.43 1.25
C GLY A 56 12.72 -3.41 2.63
N VAL A 57 11.45 -3.80 2.73
CA VAL A 57 10.74 -3.92 4.02
C VAL A 57 11.41 -4.95 4.92
N MET A 58 11.73 -6.14 4.40
CA MET A 58 12.47 -7.15 5.15
C MET A 58 13.80 -6.60 5.70
N TYR A 59 14.57 -5.90 4.87
CA TYR A 59 15.82 -5.28 5.28
C TYR A 59 15.61 -4.25 6.39
N LEU A 60 14.62 -3.38 6.24
CA LEU A 60 14.33 -2.34 7.25
C LEU A 60 13.84 -2.93 8.56
N VAL A 61 13.07 -4.02 8.54
CA VAL A 61 12.67 -4.73 9.76
C VAL A 61 13.91 -5.17 10.55
N LYS A 62 14.91 -5.78 9.91
CA LYS A 62 16.17 -6.18 10.57
C LYS A 62 16.93 -4.97 11.14
N GLU A 63 17.02 -3.90 10.37
CA GLU A 63 17.69 -2.68 10.81
C GLU A 63 16.96 -2.01 11.99
N PHE A 64 15.63 -1.94 11.96
CA PHE A 64 14.84 -1.41 13.08
C PHE A 64 15.02 -2.24 14.33
N ILE A 65 14.91 -3.57 14.25
CA ILE A 65 15.14 -4.47 15.38
C ILE A 65 16.51 -4.22 16.00
N ARG A 66 17.56 -4.17 15.16
CA ARG A 66 18.94 -3.93 15.60
C ARG A 66 19.08 -2.65 16.44
N TYR A 67 18.51 -1.53 15.97
CA TYR A 67 18.62 -0.26 16.66
C TYR A 67 17.66 -0.14 17.85
N ILE A 68 16.45 -0.71 17.77
CA ILE A 68 15.52 -0.75 18.89
C ILE A 68 16.12 -1.52 20.06
N LYS A 69 16.76 -2.67 19.81
CA LYS A 69 17.48 -3.45 20.83
C LYS A 69 18.50 -2.57 21.56
N ILE A 70 19.38 -1.88 20.83
CA ILE A 70 20.41 -1.00 21.40
C ILE A 70 19.79 0.18 22.16
N ASN A 71 18.79 0.83 21.60
CA ASN A 71 18.21 2.05 22.16
C ASN A 71 17.31 1.79 23.38
N SER A 72 16.74 0.59 23.51
CA SER A 72 15.88 0.21 24.64
C SER A 72 16.66 -0.46 25.78
N GLU A 73 17.96 -0.72 25.61
CA GLU A 73 18.81 -1.34 26.62
C GLU A 73 18.81 -0.53 27.94
N GLY A 74 18.60 -1.21 29.07
CA GLY A 74 18.51 -0.58 30.38
C GLY A 74 17.19 0.14 30.69
N ILE A 75 16.26 0.24 29.72
CA ILE A 75 14.93 0.85 29.87
C ILE A 75 13.84 -0.23 29.84
N GLU A 76 13.92 -1.15 28.89
CA GLU A 76 12.93 -2.20 28.67
C GLU A 76 13.63 -3.52 28.39
N SER A 77 13.19 -4.63 29.02
CA SER A 77 13.70 -5.96 28.65
C SER A 77 13.01 -6.45 27.39
N LEU A 78 13.83 -6.76 26.38
CA LEU A 78 13.40 -7.28 25.07
C LEU A 78 14.13 -8.62 24.79
N ASP A 79 14.10 -9.56 25.76
CA ASP A 79 14.85 -10.83 25.74
C ASP A 79 14.53 -11.67 24.48
N PHE A 80 13.33 -11.53 23.90
CA PHE A 80 12.96 -12.18 22.66
C PHE A 80 13.76 -11.67 21.43
N LEU A 81 14.44 -10.53 21.53
CA LEU A 81 15.35 -10.03 20.50
C LEU A 81 16.79 -10.61 20.61
N GLU A 82 17.04 -11.49 21.58
CA GLU A 82 18.27 -12.28 21.63
C GLU A 82 18.20 -13.53 20.75
N ASP A 83 17.01 -13.92 20.30
CA ASP A 83 16.77 -15.07 19.44
C ASP A 83 16.83 -14.68 17.95
N ASP A 84 17.91 -15.08 17.28
CA ASP A 84 18.10 -14.84 15.84
C ASP A 84 16.99 -15.49 14.98
N GLU A 85 16.42 -16.62 15.45
CA GLU A 85 15.31 -17.27 14.74
C GLU A 85 14.04 -16.42 14.81
N PHE A 86 13.78 -15.77 15.93
CA PHE A 86 12.69 -14.82 16.08
C PHE A 86 12.89 -13.58 15.17
N ILE A 87 14.11 -13.03 15.11
CA ILE A 87 14.43 -11.89 14.24
C ILE A 87 14.19 -12.25 12.76
N ASP A 88 14.63 -13.44 12.35
CA ASP A 88 14.38 -13.93 10.99
C ASP A 88 12.87 -14.13 10.74
N LEU A 89 12.10 -14.62 11.71
CA LEU A 89 10.64 -14.78 11.59
C LEU A 89 9.91 -13.44 11.41
N VAL A 90 10.26 -12.42 12.20
CA VAL A 90 9.71 -11.07 12.06
C VAL A 90 10.09 -10.48 10.69
N SER A 91 11.31 -10.73 10.23
CA SER A 91 11.79 -10.30 8.91
C SER A 91 11.01 -10.95 7.77
N VAL A 92 10.63 -12.22 7.92
CA VAL A 92 9.75 -12.93 6.97
C VAL A 92 8.33 -12.36 7.00
N ALA A 93 7.81 -11.98 8.16
CA ALA A 93 6.52 -11.29 8.22
C ALA A 93 6.56 -9.96 7.42
N GLY A 94 7.65 -9.18 7.55
CA GLY A 94 7.88 -7.99 6.72
C GLY A 94 8.04 -8.31 5.23
N LEU A 95 8.73 -9.41 4.88
CA LEU A 95 8.87 -9.87 3.50
C LEU A 95 7.53 -10.22 2.84
N LEU A 96 6.61 -10.80 3.61
CA LEU A 96 5.35 -11.37 3.12
C LEU A 96 4.13 -10.44 3.32
N HIS A 97 4.29 -9.25 3.91
CA HIS A 97 3.16 -8.37 4.25
C HIS A 97 2.29 -8.03 3.04
N ASP A 98 2.89 -7.93 1.86
CA ASP A 98 2.27 -7.56 0.58
C ASP A 98 1.99 -8.72 -0.37
N ILE A 99 2.20 -9.98 0.07
CA ILE A 99 2.09 -11.17 -0.79
C ILE A 99 0.69 -11.33 -1.42
N GLY A 100 -0.34 -10.80 -0.78
CA GLY A 100 -1.73 -10.88 -1.23
C GLY A 100 -2.16 -9.77 -2.18
N HIS A 101 -1.28 -8.88 -2.61
CA HIS A 101 -1.66 -7.88 -3.59
C HIS A 101 -2.03 -8.50 -4.94
N LEU A 102 -3.15 -8.00 -5.49
CA LEU A 102 -3.66 -8.34 -6.81
C LEU A 102 -2.95 -7.51 -7.90
N PRO A 103 -3.10 -7.84 -9.18
CA PRO A 103 -2.52 -7.08 -10.28
C PRO A 103 -2.80 -5.59 -10.17
N PHE A 104 -1.78 -4.75 -10.42
CA PHE A 104 -1.88 -3.30 -10.26
C PHE A 104 -2.26 -2.83 -8.85
N SER A 105 -2.06 -3.69 -7.83
CA SER A 105 -2.21 -3.34 -6.41
C SER A 105 -3.60 -2.76 -6.08
N HIS A 106 -3.67 -1.59 -5.46
CA HIS A 106 -4.92 -0.94 -5.04
C HIS A 106 -5.88 -0.62 -6.19
N THR A 107 -5.40 -0.56 -7.45
CA THR A 107 -6.28 -0.37 -8.61
C THR A 107 -7.21 -1.56 -8.81
N PHE A 108 -6.73 -2.78 -8.56
CA PHE A 108 -7.58 -3.97 -8.61
C PHE A 108 -8.57 -4.01 -7.43
N GLU A 109 -8.17 -3.60 -6.24
CA GLU A 109 -9.08 -3.49 -5.09
C GLU A 109 -10.22 -2.50 -5.38
N ASN A 110 -9.90 -1.38 -6.04
CA ASN A 110 -10.92 -0.45 -6.53
C ASN A 110 -11.84 -1.10 -7.59
N ALA A 111 -11.30 -1.96 -8.45
CA ALA A 111 -12.11 -2.71 -9.40
C ALA A 111 -13.10 -3.66 -8.70
N LEU A 112 -12.68 -4.31 -7.60
CA LEU A 112 -13.59 -5.14 -6.79
C LEU A 112 -14.69 -4.30 -6.12
N SER A 113 -14.35 -3.13 -5.58
CA SER A 113 -15.33 -2.19 -5.04
C SER A 113 -16.34 -1.77 -6.12
N ILE A 114 -15.88 -1.37 -7.29
CA ILE A 114 -16.72 -1.00 -8.43
C ILE A 114 -17.58 -2.19 -8.87
N SER A 115 -17.01 -3.39 -8.98
CA SER A 115 -17.75 -4.60 -9.36
C SER A 115 -18.92 -4.84 -8.41
N LYS A 116 -18.70 -4.71 -7.11
CA LYS A 116 -19.71 -4.91 -6.07
C LYS A 116 -20.72 -3.77 -6.00
N GLU A 117 -20.23 -2.54 -5.87
CA GLU A 117 -21.06 -1.36 -5.53
C GLU A 117 -21.76 -0.74 -6.76
N VAL A 118 -21.12 -0.77 -7.93
CA VAL A 118 -21.66 -0.18 -9.16
C VAL A 118 -22.40 -1.22 -9.98
N TYR A 119 -21.83 -2.40 -10.15
CA TYR A 119 -22.38 -3.43 -11.05
C TYR A 119 -23.13 -4.56 -10.34
N GLY A 120 -23.09 -4.62 -8.99
CA GLY A 120 -23.81 -5.62 -8.19
C GLY A 120 -23.27 -7.04 -8.37
N LEU A 121 -21.99 -7.20 -8.74
CA LEU A 121 -21.36 -8.50 -8.94
C LEU A 121 -21.02 -9.14 -7.58
N ASP A 122 -21.16 -10.46 -7.51
CA ASP A 122 -20.75 -11.22 -6.33
C ASP A 122 -19.25 -11.45 -6.35
N VAL A 123 -18.51 -10.56 -5.67
CA VAL A 123 -17.05 -10.61 -5.56
C VAL A 123 -16.61 -10.44 -4.10
N GLU A 124 -15.54 -11.13 -3.72
CA GLU A 124 -14.92 -10.95 -2.41
C GLU A 124 -14.21 -9.59 -2.37
N TYR A 125 -14.69 -8.71 -1.51
CA TYR A 125 -14.10 -7.39 -1.27
C TYR A 125 -14.20 -7.04 0.21
N TYR A 126 -13.06 -6.75 0.82
CA TYR A 126 -12.91 -6.49 2.26
C TYR A 126 -12.43 -5.04 2.55
N GLY A 127 -12.72 -4.12 1.63
CA GLY A 127 -12.25 -2.74 1.73
C GLY A 127 -10.71 -2.64 1.65
N LYS A 128 -10.14 -1.72 2.40
CA LYS A 128 -8.68 -1.51 2.46
C LYS A 128 -7.89 -2.71 3.00
N LYS A 129 -8.54 -3.72 3.56
CA LYS A 129 -7.91 -4.94 4.08
C LYS A 129 -7.92 -6.10 3.08
N THR A 130 -8.36 -5.89 1.85
CA THR A 130 -8.50 -6.97 0.86
C THR A 130 -7.19 -7.71 0.63
N HIS A 131 -6.10 -7.02 0.28
CA HIS A 131 -4.79 -7.66 0.06
C HIS A 131 -4.25 -8.36 1.32
N VAL A 132 -4.50 -7.80 2.51
CA VAL A 132 -4.03 -8.38 3.78
C VAL A 132 -4.74 -9.71 4.07
N ILE A 133 -6.06 -9.77 3.91
CA ILE A 133 -6.87 -10.97 4.12
C ILE A 133 -6.50 -12.03 3.07
N LEU A 134 -6.40 -11.64 1.80
CA LEU A 134 -5.98 -12.53 0.74
C LEU A 134 -4.54 -13.02 0.94
N GLY A 135 -3.63 -12.15 1.42
CA GLY A 135 -2.26 -12.48 1.77
C GLY A 135 -2.17 -13.56 2.85
N SER A 136 -3.00 -13.46 3.89
CA SER A 136 -3.09 -14.50 4.92
C SER A 136 -3.48 -15.87 4.35
N ARG A 137 -4.46 -15.90 3.43
CA ARG A 137 -4.87 -17.14 2.74
C ARG A 137 -3.78 -17.68 1.80
N VAL A 138 -3.10 -16.80 1.08
CA VAL A 138 -1.98 -17.16 0.19
C VAL A 138 -0.83 -17.78 0.99
N ILE A 139 -0.49 -17.22 2.16
CA ILE A 139 0.52 -17.79 3.05
C ILE A 139 0.13 -19.20 3.49
N ASP A 140 -1.12 -19.40 3.86
CA ASP A 140 -1.63 -20.71 4.27
C ASP A 140 -1.52 -21.74 3.14
N THR A 141 -1.95 -21.36 1.94
CA THR A 141 -2.00 -22.27 0.78
C THR A 141 -0.63 -22.62 0.22
N TYR A 142 0.26 -21.63 0.08
CA TYR A 142 1.52 -21.83 -0.67
C TYR A 142 2.77 -21.90 0.21
N LEU A 143 2.74 -21.29 1.39
CA LEU A 143 3.96 -21.06 2.17
C LEU A 143 3.95 -21.75 3.54
N SER A 144 2.80 -22.24 4.04
CA SER A 144 2.69 -22.84 5.37
C SER A 144 3.72 -23.94 5.59
N HIS A 145 3.80 -24.91 4.68
CA HIS A 145 4.72 -26.03 4.79
C HIS A 145 6.20 -25.61 4.86
N ILE A 146 6.61 -24.63 4.04
CA ILE A 146 8.00 -24.15 4.03
C ILE A 146 8.31 -23.32 5.28
N ILE A 147 7.38 -22.47 5.73
CA ILE A 147 7.53 -21.65 6.93
C ILE A 147 7.67 -22.53 8.17
N ASP A 148 6.77 -23.49 8.38
CA ASP A 148 6.82 -24.42 9.53
C ASP A 148 8.08 -25.29 9.52
N LYS A 149 8.59 -25.65 8.36
CA LYS A 149 9.86 -26.38 8.23
C LYS A 149 11.06 -25.53 8.63
N LEU A 150 11.05 -24.21 8.32
CA LEU A 150 12.16 -23.30 8.56
C LEU A 150 12.18 -22.75 9.98
N PHE A 151 11.04 -22.61 10.65
CA PHE A 151 10.87 -21.97 11.97
C PHE A 151 10.13 -22.91 12.94
N LYS A 152 10.78 -23.99 13.31
CA LYS A 152 10.16 -25.09 14.09
C LYS A 152 9.80 -24.75 15.54
N ASN A 153 10.47 -23.76 16.12
CA ASN A 153 10.29 -23.38 17.53
C ASN A 153 9.08 -22.44 17.76
N PHE A 154 8.41 -22.02 16.68
CA PHE A 154 7.31 -21.08 16.74
C PHE A 154 6.06 -21.64 16.08
N ASN A 155 4.89 -21.12 16.45
CA ASN A 155 3.68 -21.27 15.66
C ASN A 155 3.73 -20.24 14.51
N SER A 156 4.67 -20.47 13.57
CA SER A 156 5.25 -19.45 12.68
C SER A 156 4.25 -18.93 11.67
N VAL A 157 3.43 -19.79 11.08
CA VAL A 157 2.38 -19.38 10.12
C VAL A 157 1.36 -18.48 10.81
N ASN A 158 0.85 -18.89 11.97
CA ASN A 158 -0.11 -18.10 12.74
C ASN A 158 0.48 -16.78 13.24
N PHE A 159 1.78 -16.77 13.62
CA PHE A 159 2.47 -15.55 14.00
C PHE A 159 2.49 -14.55 12.85
N ILE A 160 2.97 -14.95 11.66
CA ILE A 160 3.05 -14.11 10.47
C ILE A 160 1.65 -13.59 10.09
N GLN A 161 0.64 -14.46 10.07
CA GLN A 161 -0.73 -14.08 9.75
C GLN A 161 -1.29 -13.03 10.72
N ARG A 162 -1.11 -13.21 12.04
CA ARG A 162 -1.58 -12.24 13.05
C ARG A 162 -0.86 -10.91 12.96
N VAL A 163 0.43 -10.92 12.67
CA VAL A 163 1.23 -9.71 12.45
C VAL A 163 0.71 -8.95 11.23
N ILE A 164 0.56 -9.60 10.09
CA ILE A 164 0.08 -8.99 8.84
C ILE A 164 -1.37 -8.48 8.98
N LEU A 165 -2.26 -9.29 9.60
CA LEU A 165 -3.66 -8.92 9.84
C LEU A 165 -3.83 -7.82 10.90
N SER A 166 -2.75 -7.41 11.56
CA SER A 166 -2.77 -6.47 12.70
C SER A 166 -3.72 -6.93 13.83
N THR A 167 -3.66 -8.22 14.16
CA THR A 167 -4.43 -8.85 15.25
C THR A 167 -3.52 -9.54 16.28
N PRO A 168 -2.51 -8.85 16.82
CA PRO A 168 -1.53 -9.43 17.71
C PRO A 168 -2.16 -9.88 19.04
N LYS A 169 -1.70 -11.01 19.58
CA LYS A 169 -2.15 -11.58 20.86
C LYS A 169 -1.04 -11.59 21.92
N THR A 170 0.22 -11.69 21.50
CA THR A 170 1.37 -11.70 22.41
C THR A 170 2.16 -10.39 22.32
N ARG A 171 3.11 -10.20 23.23
CA ARG A 171 4.02 -9.04 23.23
C ARG A 171 4.90 -9.03 21.98
N GLU A 172 5.40 -10.20 21.60
CA GLU A 172 6.23 -10.40 20.43
C GLU A 172 5.47 -10.05 19.14
N GLU A 173 4.20 -10.47 19.04
CA GLU A 173 3.34 -10.12 17.90
C GLU A 173 3.01 -8.63 17.85
N LYS A 174 2.79 -7.97 19.01
CA LYS A 174 2.60 -6.51 19.08
C LYS A 174 3.85 -5.78 18.61
N PHE A 175 5.02 -6.22 19.08
CA PHE A 175 6.30 -5.68 18.64
C PHE A 175 6.45 -5.80 17.13
N ALA A 176 6.31 -7.00 16.57
CA ALA A 176 6.42 -7.24 15.13
C ALA A 176 5.40 -6.41 14.30
N SER A 177 4.14 -6.36 14.74
CA SER A 177 3.11 -5.54 14.07
C SER A 177 3.47 -4.05 14.10
N SER A 178 4.02 -3.54 15.21
CA SER A 178 4.39 -2.13 15.33
C SER A 178 5.53 -1.72 14.40
N ILE A 179 6.45 -2.64 14.08
CA ILE A 179 7.56 -2.39 13.16
C ILE A 179 7.12 -2.47 11.70
N ILE A 180 6.18 -3.38 11.38
CA ILE A 180 5.79 -3.66 9.99
C ILE A 180 4.64 -2.77 9.53
N SER A 181 3.67 -2.47 10.41
CA SER A 181 2.45 -1.74 10.06
C SER A 181 2.02 -0.80 11.18
N SER A 182 2.65 0.36 11.26
CA SER A 182 2.32 1.46 12.18
C SER A 182 2.44 2.80 11.49
N ALA A 183 2.42 3.91 12.22
CA ALA A 183 2.60 5.23 11.64
C ALA A 183 4.04 5.50 11.17
N ILE A 184 5.05 4.89 11.84
CA ILE A 184 6.47 4.92 11.47
C ILE A 184 6.92 3.46 11.39
N ASP A 185 6.77 2.86 10.23
CA ASP A 185 7.01 1.44 10.00
C ASP A 185 8.00 1.18 8.86
N ALA A 186 8.37 -0.08 8.70
CA ALA A 186 9.27 -0.50 7.65
C ALA A 186 8.64 -0.38 6.26
N ASP A 187 7.32 -0.58 6.14
CA ASP A 187 6.58 -0.44 4.88
C ASP A 187 6.70 0.99 4.34
N ARG A 188 6.26 1.99 5.11
CA ARG A 188 6.34 3.41 4.72
C ARG A 188 7.77 3.89 4.54
N SER A 189 8.67 3.41 5.38
CA SER A 189 10.11 3.76 5.32
C SER A 189 10.80 3.22 4.08
N ASP A 190 10.26 2.17 3.45
CA ASP A 190 10.73 1.69 2.16
C ASP A 190 10.05 2.40 0.99
N TYR A 191 8.70 2.40 0.93
CA TYR A 191 8.04 2.88 -0.29
C TYR A 191 8.19 4.39 -0.50
N LEU A 192 8.25 5.22 0.53
CA LEU A 192 8.38 6.68 0.35
C LEU A 192 9.66 7.06 -0.40
N PRO A 193 10.86 6.68 0.03
CA PRO A 193 12.08 6.96 -0.73
C PRO A 193 12.15 6.18 -2.06
N ARG A 194 11.63 4.96 -2.12
CA ARG A 194 11.62 4.14 -3.33
C ARG A 194 10.76 4.75 -4.42
N ASP A 195 9.51 5.08 -4.12
CA ASP A 195 8.59 5.72 -5.07
C ASP A 195 9.10 7.09 -5.52
N SER A 196 9.67 7.86 -4.58
CA SER A 196 10.30 9.15 -4.88
C SER A 196 11.47 9.01 -5.87
N TYR A 197 12.33 8.02 -5.65
CA TYR A 197 13.46 7.71 -6.54
C TYR A 197 12.98 7.36 -7.96
N PHE A 198 12.03 6.44 -8.07
CA PHE A 198 11.52 5.99 -9.36
C PHE A 198 10.63 7.04 -10.05
N ALA A 199 9.96 7.91 -9.30
CA ALA A 199 9.23 9.05 -9.85
C ALA A 199 10.15 10.20 -10.33
N GLY A 200 11.40 10.23 -9.86
CA GLY A 200 12.34 11.31 -10.14
C GLY A 200 12.01 12.61 -9.40
N VAL A 201 11.41 12.53 -8.20
CA VAL A 201 11.07 13.69 -7.36
C VAL A 201 11.84 13.67 -6.05
N GLY A 202 11.94 14.79 -5.35
CA GLY A 202 12.64 14.90 -4.08
C GLY A 202 11.76 14.78 -2.83
N TYR A 203 10.46 14.60 -2.98
CA TYR A 203 9.50 14.69 -1.86
C TYR A 203 9.60 13.55 -0.84
N GLY A 204 9.94 12.35 -1.27
CA GLY A 204 10.11 11.18 -0.40
C GLY A 204 11.54 11.00 0.13
N ASN A 205 12.44 11.98 -0.08
CA ASN A 205 13.80 11.91 0.43
C ASN A 205 13.82 12.23 1.94
N ILE A 206 14.04 11.20 2.74
CA ILE A 206 14.10 11.25 4.22
C ILE A 206 15.46 10.77 4.70
N ASP A 207 15.91 11.27 5.86
CA ASP A 207 17.12 10.78 6.54
C ASP A 207 16.79 9.42 7.20
N LEU A 208 16.74 8.38 6.38
CA LEU A 208 16.38 7.03 6.79
C LEU A 208 17.39 6.45 7.81
N GLU A 209 18.68 6.79 7.67
CA GLU A 209 19.70 6.35 8.63
C GLU A 209 19.45 6.92 10.02
N ARG A 210 19.08 8.20 10.12
CA ARG A 210 18.72 8.80 11.39
C ARG A 210 17.41 8.23 11.95
N LEU A 211 16.41 8.00 11.10
CA LEU A 211 15.14 7.42 11.51
C LEU A 211 15.34 6.04 12.15
N LYS A 212 16.04 5.12 11.47
CA LYS A 212 16.36 3.78 11.98
C LYS A 212 16.98 3.83 13.38
N ARG A 213 17.92 4.75 13.60
CA ARG A 213 18.70 4.91 14.85
C ARG A 213 17.95 5.63 15.96
N SER A 214 16.72 6.00 15.75
CA SER A 214 15.95 6.86 16.65
C SER A 214 14.74 6.19 17.28
N LEU A 215 14.47 4.94 16.93
CA LEU A 215 13.34 4.19 17.43
C LEU A 215 13.71 3.37 18.69
N MET A 216 12.72 3.21 19.56
CA MET A 216 12.78 2.41 20.80
C MET A 216 11.47 1.63 20.94
N TYR A 217 11.47 0.62 21.80
CA TYR A 217 10.24 -0.07 22.21
C TYR A 217 10.12 0.00 23.73
N VAL A 218 9.09 0.65 24.23
CA VAL A 218 8.90 0.92 25.65
C VAL A 218 7.41 0.76 25.99
N ASN A 219 7.09 0.05 27.06
CA ASN A 219 5.71 -0.21 27.52
C ASN A 219 4.80 -0.75 26.38
N ASP A 220 5.28 -1.77 25.67
CA ASP A 220 4.58 -2.39 24.53
C ASP A 220 4.24 -1.42 23.39
N ARG A 221 5.01 -0.35 23.21
CA ARG A 221 4.83 0.65 22.14
C ARG A 221 6.13 0.96 21.41
N LEU A 222 6.04 1.09 20.10
CA LEU A 222 7.10 1.70 19.31
C LEU A 222 7.09 3.21 19.58
N VAL A 223 8.19 3.75 20.06
CA VAL A 223 8.34 5.16 20.39
C VAL A 223 9.61 5.73 19.73
N ALA A 224 9.61 7.02 19.49
CA ALA A 224 10.77 7.72 18.99
C ALA A 224 11.50 8.45 20.12
N MET A 225 12.82 8.52 20.08
CA MET A 225 13.58 9.36 21.00
C MET A 225 13.27 10.83 20.76
N LYS A 226 13.34 11.69 21.77
CA LYS A 226 13.20 13.17 21.66
C LYS A 226 14.03 13.76 20.52
N LYS A 227 15.29 13.32 20.37
CA LYS A 227 16.21 13.79 19.30
C LYS A 227 15.75 13.41 17.89
N ALA A 228 14.75 12.55 17.75
CA ALA A 228 14.19 12.09 16.47
C ALA A 228 13.08 13.00 15.94
N ILE A 229 12.55 13.92 16.73
CA ILE A 229 11.42 14.78 16.32
C ILE A 229 11.63 15.36 14.92
N PRO A 230 12.79 15.99 14.58
CA PRO A 230 12.96 16.57 13.23
C PRO A 230 12.90 15.55 12.09
N VAL A 231 13.43 14.34 12.26
CA VAL A 231 13.37 13.31 11.20
C VAL A 231 11.97 12.70 11.07
N ILE A 232 11.19 12.64 12.14
CA ILE A 232 9.79 12.20 12.10
C ILE A 232 8.92 13.25 11.44
N GLU A 233 9.13 14.53 11.73
CA GLU A 233 8.48 15.64 11.02
C GLU A 233 8.76 15.58 9.52
N GLN A 234 10.05 15.39 9.15
CA GLN A 234 10.45 15.18 7.76
C GLN A 234 9.73 13.98 7.12
N PHE A 235 9.66 12.85 7.83
CA PHE A 235 8.99 11.62 7.37
C PHE A 235 7.50 11.86 7.07
N LEU A 236 6.78 12.48 8.00
CA LEU A 236 5.35 12.76 7.85
C LEU A 236 5.06 13.82 6.77
N LEU A 237 5.91 14.85 6.66
CA LEU A 237 5.84 15.85 5.59
C LEU A 237 6.14 15.21 4.22
N SER A 238 7.17 14.34 4.14
CA SER A 238 7.49 13.60 2.92
C SER A 238 6.31 12.73 2.48
N ARG A 239 5.69 12.01 3.42
CA ARG A 239 4.47 11.24 3.15
C ARG A 239 3.36 12.14 2.60
N MET A 240 3.05 13.23 3.26
CA MET A 240 2.02 14.18 2.82
C MET A 240 2.29 14.69 1.39
N TYR A 241 3.52 15.10 1.08
CA TYR A 241 3.87 15.60 -0.25
C TYR A 241 3.82 14.50 -1.32
N MET A 242 4.26 13.28 -1.02
CA MET A 242 4.14 12.14 -1.94
C MET A 242 2.67 11.83 -2.24
N TYR A 243 1.79 11.87 -1.22
CA TYR A 243 0.36 11.70 -1.44
C TYR A 243 -0.23 12.80 -2.33
N GLN A 244 0.06 14.07 -2.06
CA GLN A 244 -0.47 15.20 -2.83
C GLN A 244 0.02 15.20 -4.28
N THR A 245 1.28 14.84 -4.52
CA THR A 245 1.92 15.02 -5.84
C THR A 245 1.91 13.77 -6.69
N ILE A 246 2.06 12.59 -6.12
CA ILE A 246 2.20 11.34 -6.85
C ILE A 246 0.91 10.50 -6.76
N TYR A 247 0.53 10.06 -5.56
CA TYR A 247 -0.57 9.09 -5.43
C TYR A 247 -1.93 9.71 -5.73
N PHE A 248 -2.14 10.99 -5.38
CA PHE A 248 -3.37 11.76 -5.64
C PHE A 248 -3.25 12.66 -6.87
N HIS A 249 -2.28 12.38 -7.75
CA HIS A 249 -2.19 13.09 -9.02
C HIS A 249 -3.41 12.78 -9.89
N SER A 250 -4.14 13.82 -10.32
CA SER A 250 -5.43 13.67 -10.99
C SER A 250 -5.38 12.81 -12.26
N VAL A 251 -4.28 12.87 -13.02
CA VAL A 251 -4.12 12.05 -14.23
C VAL A 251 -3.79 10.60 -13.88
N VAL A 252 -3.01 10.35 -12.82
CA VAL A 252 -2.81 8.98 -12.31
C VAL A 252 -4.14 8.39 -11.86
N GLY A 253 -4.93 9.15 -11.10
CA GLY A 253 -6.28 8.75 -10.69
C GLY A 253 -7.20 8.43 -11.84
N LEU A 254 -7.16 9.23 -12.92
CA LEU A 254 -7.93 8.94 -14.13
C LEU A 254 -7.54 7.58 -14.73
N TYR A 255 -6.25 7.29 -14.90
CA TYR A 255 -5.81 6.00 -15.45
C TYR A 255 -6.15 4.82 -14.54
N ASN A 256 -6.01 4.99 -13.24
CA ASN A 256 -6.41 3.96 -12.28
C ASN A 256 -7.94 3.72 -12.34
N ALA A 257 -8.75 4.76 -12.48
CA ALA A 257 -10.20 4.61 -12.65
C ALA A 257 -10.53 3.86 -13.95
N ILE A 258 -9.91 4.22 -15.07
CA ILE A 258 -10.10 3.52 -16.37
C ILE A 258 -9.76 2.03 -16.21
N LEU A 259 -8.62 1.71 -15.60
CA LEU A 259 -8.21 0.32 -15.39
C LEU A 259 -9.15 -0.41 -14.43
N SER A 260 -9.60 0.23 -13.34
CA SER A 260 -10.53 -0.39 -12.40
C SER A 260 -11.86 -0.79 -13.08
N HIS A 261 -12.42 0.08 -13.92
CA HIS A 261 -13.61 -0.26 -14.70
C HIS A 261 -13.33 -1.34 -15.76
N ALA A 262 -12.17 -1.30 -16.41
CA ALA A 262 -11.77 -2.34 -17.34
C ALA A 262 -11.67 -3.71 -16.68
N ILE A 263 -11.03 -3.81 -15.51
CA ILE A 263 -10.92 -5.04 -14.71
C ILE A 263 -12.33 -5.51 -14.30
N SER A 264 -13.18 -4.60 -13.81
CA SER A 264 -14.56 -4.93 -13.44
C SER A 264 -15.35 -5.55 -14.62
N ARG A 265 -15.12 -5.07 -15.85
CA ARG A 265 -15.68 -5.68 -17.07
C ARG A 265 -15.11 -7.06 -17.39
N LEU A 266 -13.81 -7.27 -17.09
CA LEU A 266 -13.21 -8.61 -17.25
C LEU A 266 -13.80 -9.60 -16.25
N ILE A 267 -14.05 -9.17 -15.01
CA ILE A 267 -14.73 -9.97 -13.99
C ILE A 267 -16.17 -10.29 -14.41
N GLU A 268 -16.94 -9.28 -14.83
CA GLU A 268 -18.33 -9.45 -15.30
C GLU A 268 -18.46 -10.47 -16.41
N LYS A 269 -17.46 -10.56 -17.30
CA LYS A 269 -17.44 -11.47 -18.45
C LYS A 269 -16.75 -12.80 -18.18
N ASP A 270 -16.30 -13.05 -16.96
CA ASP A 270 -15.55 -14.26 -16.55
C ASP A 270 -14.29 -14.49 -17.43
N LEU A 271 -13.54 -13.42 -17.74
CA LEU A 271 -12.38 -13.44 -18.64
C LEU A 271 -11.03 -13.51 -17.91
N ILE A 272 -11.05 -13.47 -16.58
CA ILE A 272 -9.88 -13.64 -15.72
C ILE A 272 -10.16 -14.71 -14.67
N PRO A 273 -9.14 -15.40 -14.15
CA PRO A 273 -9.31 -16.37 -13.08
C PRO A 273 -10.04 -15.81 -11.87
N LYS A 274 -10.81 -16.65 -11.18
CA LYS A 274 -11.42 -16.28 -9.90
C LYS A 274 -10.35 -15.86 -8.90
N ILE A 275 -10.70 -14.90 -8.04
CA ILE A 275 -9.80 -14.38 -7.02
C ILE A 275 -9.88 -15.30 -5.81
N ASP A 276 -9.20 -16.40 -5.89
CA ASP A 276 -8.97 -17.33 -4.79
C ASP A 276 -7.47 -17.69 -4.73
N PRO A 277 -6.98 -18.18 -3.60
CA PRO A 277 -5.56 -18.48 -3.43
C PRO A 277 -4.99 -19.39 -4.51
N GLU A 278 -5.75 -20.37 -4.98
CA GLU A 278 -5.30 -21.38 -5.94
C GLU A 278 -4.91 -20.79 -7.29
N ASN A 279 -5.51 -19.66 -7.68
CA ASN A 279 -5.24 -18.96 -8.93
C ASN A 279 -4.22 -17.83 -8.82
N TYR A 280 -3.68 -17.57 -7.61
CA TYR A 280 -2.86 -16.37 -7.38
C TYR A 280 -1.59 -16.30 -8.23
N ILE A 281 -0.96 -17.44 -8.54
CA ILE A 281 0.26 -17.46 -9.36
C ILE A 281 0.00 -16.86 -10.75
N GLU A 282 -1.18 -17.11 -11.32
CA GLU A 282 -1.54 -16.62 -12.64
C GLU A 282 -1.98 -15.14 -12.63
N LEU A 283 -2.52 -14.66 -11.50
CA LEU A 283 -3.02 -13.29 -11.36
C LEU A 283 -1.87 -12.28 -11.24
N ASN A 284 -1.45 -11.71 -12.37
CA ASN A 284 -0.40 -10.70 -12.47
C ASN A 284 -0.77 -9.60 -13.50
N ASP A 285 0.02 -8.53 -13.56
CA ASP A 285 -0.23 -7.38 -14.43
C ASP A 285 -0.25 -7.75 -15.91
N PHE A 286 0.59 -8.71 -16.33
CA PHE A 286 0.64 -9.14 -17.73
C PHE A 286 -0.65 -9.85 -18.15
N LEU A 287 -1.22 -10.67 -17.29
CA LEU A 287 -2.51 -11.30 -17.56
C LEU A 287 -3.58 -10.23 -17.82
N ILE A 288 -3.71 -9.27 -16.92
CA ILE A 288 -4.70 -8.20 -17.05
C ILE A 288 -4.49 -7.40 -18.34
N LEU A 289 -3.25 -6.98 -18.62
CA LEU A 289 -2.96 -6.24 -19.86
C LEU A 289 -3.22 -7.07 -21.13
N SER A 290 -2.96 -8.37 -21.09
CA SER A 290 -3.26 -9.25 -22.24
C SER A 290 -4.75 -9.34 -22.54
N LYS A 291 -5.59 -9.28 -21.48
CA LYS A 291 -7.05 -9.36 -21.56
C LYS A 291 -7.74 -8.00 -21.72
N ILE A 292 -7.03 -6.88 -21.54
CA ILE A 292 -7.64 -5.55 -21.46
C ILE A 292 -8.45 -5.19 -22.69
N ARG A 293 -8.07 -5.69 -23.90
CA ARG A 293 -8.81 -5.48 -25.13
C ARG A 293 -10.23 -6.05 -25.07
N GLU A 294 -10.43 -7.14 -24.35
CA GLU A 294 -11.70 -7.83 -24.18
C GLU A 294 -12.66 -7.09 -23.24
N SER A 295 -12.13 -6.15 -22.40
CA SER A 295 -12.96 -5.28 -21.58
C SER A 295 -13.77 -4.28 -22.42
N GLY A 296 -13.24 -3.87 -23.57
CA GLY A 296 -13.81 -2.90 -24.52
C GLY A 296 -12.72 -2.09 -25.21
N LYS A 297 -12.98 -1.71 -26.47
CA LYS A 297 -12.02 -0.93 -27.26
C LYS A 297 -11.66 0.40 -26.59
N GLU A 298 -12.65 1.05 -25.98
CA GLU A 298 -12.49 2.34 -25.31
C GLU A 298 -11.49 2.24 -24.16
N PHE A 299 -11.59 1.21 -23.32
CA PHE A 299 -10.67 0.98 -22.21
C PHE A 299 -9.26 0.63 -22.70
N TYR A 300 -9.17 -0.22 -23.74
CA TYR A 300 -7.89 -0.53 -24.36
C TYR A 300 -7.20 0.72 -24.92
N ASP A 301 -7.92 1.51 -25.72
CA ASP A 301 -7.39 2.75 -26.30
C ASP A 301 -7.03 3.77 -25.19
N GLY A 302 -7.82 3.84 -24.13
CA GLY A 302 -7.58 4.70 -22.98
C GLY A 302 -6.27 4.36 -22.24
N ILE A 303 -6.01 3.09 -22.00
CA ILE A 303 -4.84 2.65 -21.20
C ILE A 303 -3.60 2.49 -22.08
N VAL A 304 -3.71 1.75 -23.20
CA VAL A 304 -2.54 1.39 -24.01
C VAL A 304 -2.15 2.53 -24.95
N ASN A 305 -3.12 3.19 -25.58
CA ASN A 305 -2.90 4.25 -26.57
C ASN A 305 -3.05 5.66 -25.97
N ARG A 306 -3.51 5.79 -24.72
CA ARG A 306 -3.79 7.05 -24.01
C ARG A 306 -4.74 7.96 -24.81
N ARG A 307 -5.82 7.39 -25.36
CA ARG A 307 -6.79 8.07 -26.23
C ARG A 307 -8.21 7.92 -25.74
N GLY A 308 -9.08 8.88 -26.10
CA GLY A 308 -10.52 8.83 -25.90
C GLY A 308 -10.99 9.30 -24.52
N PHE A 309 -10.27 9.04 -23.45
CA PHE A 309 -10.64 9.51 -22.12
C PHE A 309 -10.08 10.90 -21.83
N LYS A 310 -10.93 11.75 -21.27
CA LYS A 310 -10.63 13.11 -20.84
C LYS A 310 -11.01 13.29 -19.38
N ARG A 311 -10.30 14.18 -18.69
CA ARG A 311 -10.64 14.61 -17.35
C ARG A 311 -11.55 15.83 -17.42
N VAL A 312 -12.57 15.90 -16.56
CA VAL A 312 -13.31 17.14 -16.31
C VAL A 312 -12.33 18.17 -15.72
N LYS A 313 -12.40 19.42 -16.19
CA LYS A 313 -11.42 20.47 -15.81
C LYS A 313 -11.40 20.80 -14.32
N LYS A 314 -12.55 20.68 -13.63
CA LYS A 314 -12.68 20.94 -12.20
C LYS A 314 -12.51 19.64 -11.43
N ASP A 315 -11.49 19.57 -10.56
CA ASP A 315 -11.37 18.48 -9.61
C ASP A 315 -12.37 18.68 -8.47
N VAL A 316 -12.83 17.57 -7.88
CA VAL A 316 -13.59 17.59 -6.65
C VAL A 316 -12.58 17.81 -5.51
N VAL A 317 -12.57 19.01 -4.93
CA VAL A 317 -11.67 19.40 -3.83
C VAL A 317 -12.36 19.22 -2.47
N ASP A 318 -11.66 19.45 -1.37
CA ASP A 318 -12.15 19.21 -0.01
C ASP A 318 -13.55 19.76 0.28
N SER A 319 -13.86 20.97 -0.20
CA SER A 319 -15.17 21.60 0.00
C SER A 319 -16.34 20.81 -0.62
N CYS A 320 -16.05 20.08 -1.69
CA CYS A 320 -17.03 19.31 -2.44
C CYS A 320 -17.04 17.82 -2.12
N TYR A 321 -16.01 17.33 -1.47
CA TYR A 321 -15.82 15.89 -1.24
C TYR A 321 -17.00 15.28 -0.48
N LYS A 322 -17.45 15.93 0.59
CA LYS A 322 -18.61 15.48 1.36
C LYS A 322 -19.89 15.42 0.53
N PHE A 323 -20.11 16.43 -0.32
CA PHE A 323 -21.26 16.44 -1.22
C PHE A 323 -21.23 15.24 -2.18
N PHE A 324 -20.06 14.89 -2.72
CA PHE A 324 -19.91 13.71 -3.57
C PHE A 324 -20.07 12.39 -2.80
N GLU A 325 -19.63 12.33 -1.55
CA GLU A 325 -19.90 11.17 -0.66
C GLU A 325 -21.41 10.99 -0.44
N ASP A 326 -22.10 12.07 -0.10
CA ASP A 326 -23.55 12.06 0.17
C ASP A 326 -24.36 11.67 -1.11
N ASN A 327 -23.85 11.95 -2.31
CA ASN A 327 -24.47 11.62 -3.60
C ASN A 327 -23.86 10.36 -4.27
N ARG A 328 -23.18 9.50 -3.52
CA ARG A 328 -22.51 8.30 -4.05
C ARG A 328 -23.42 7.40 -4.87
N LYS A 329 -24.69 7.25 -4.49
CA LYS A 329 -25.66 6.44 -5.25
C LYS A 329 -25.88 6.98 -6.65
N GLU A 330 -26.07 8.28 -6.79
CA GLU A 330 -26.28 8.92 -8.10
C GLU A 330 -25.03 8.79 -8.97
N ILE A 331 -23.84 8.95 -8.38
CA ILE A 331 -22.56 8.77 -9.09
C ILE A 331 -22.42 7.34 -9.59
N ASN A 332 -22.73 6.35 -8.75
CA ASN A 332 -22.69 4.93 -9.11
C ASN A 332 -23.69 4.61 -10.25
N GLU A 333 -24.89 5.21 -10.25
CA GLU A 333 -25.85 5.09 -11.34
C GLU A 333 -25.31 5.66 -12.66
N VAL A 334 -24.70 6.85 -12.62
CA VAL A 334 -24.10 7.47 -13.81
C VAL A 334 -22.97 6.62 -14.37
N MET A 335 -22.12 6.06 -13.50
CA MET A 335 -21.05 5.14 -13.90
C MET A 335 -21.62 3.87 -14.54
N ARG A 336 -22.65 3.28 -13.95
CA ARG A 336 -23.33 2.09 -14.48
C ARG A 336 -24.01 2.35 -15.82
N ASP A 337 -24.80 3.43 -15.93
CA ASP A 337 -25.57 3.79 -17.14
C ASP A 337 -24.64 4.13 -18.31
N SER A 338 -23.46 4.68 -18.03
CA SER A 338 -22.43 4.92 -19.03
C SER A 338 -21.56 3.69 -19.33
N LYS A 339 -21.82 2.56 -18.65
CA LYS A 339 -20.99 1.34 -18.73
C LYS A 339 -19.53 1.61 -18.40
N GLY A 340 -19.26 2.49 -17.42
CA GLY A 340 -17.91 2.87 -17.02
C GLY A 340 -17.20 3.82 -17.98
N LEU A 341 -17.91 4.45 -18.92
CA LEU A 341 -17.34 5.50 -19.79
C LEU A 341 -17.41 6.90 -19.15
N ILE A 342 -18.16 7.05 -18.06
CA ILE A 342 -18.03 8.16 -17.11
C ILE A 342 -17.51 7.54 -15.83
N LEU A 343 -16.44 8.14 -15.28
CA LEU A 343 -15.62 7.59 -14.20
C LEU A 343 -15.58 8.59 -13.05
N TYR A 344 -15.63 8.07 -11.83
CA TYR A 344 -15.27 8.82 -10.63
C TYR A 344 -14.25 8.05 -9.81
N HIS A 345 -13.24 8.73 -9.32
CA HIS A 345 -12.23 8.17 -8.42
C HIS A 345 -11.94 9.15 -7.30
N ASP A 346 -11.99 8.69 -6.08
CA ASP A 346 -11.72 9.50 -4.91
C ASP A 346 -10.45 9.06 -4.19
N PHE A 347 -9.85 10.03 -3.54
CA PHE A 347 -8.64 9.89 -2.74
C PHE A 347 -8.91 10.43 -1.34
N TYR A 348 -8.49 9.68 -0.35
CA TYR A 348 -8.55 10.10 1.03
C TYR A 348 -7.32 9.61 1.79
N ASP A 349 -6.60 10.52 2.44
CA ASP A 349 -5.51 10.20 3.34
C ASP A 349 -5.53 11.08 4.59
N VAL A 350 -5.15 10.47 5.71
CA VAL A 350 -4.90 11.14 6.99
C VAL A 350 -3.40 11.07 7.23
N PRO A 351 -2.67 12.20 7.12
CA PRO A 351 -1.21 12.21 7.26
C PRO A 351 -0.74 11.77 8.64
N TYR A 352 -1.55 12.05 9.68
CA TYR A 352 -1.23 11.80 11.07
C TYR A 352 -2.49 11.59 11.90
N SER A 353 -2.45 10.64 12.82
CA SER A 353 -3.43 10.42 13.89
C SER A 353 -2.74 10.59 15.24
N GLU A 354 -3.35 11.31 16.18
CA GLU A 354 -2.76 11.68 17.47
C GLU A 354 -2.36 10.47 18.32
N ASP A 355 -3.02 9.33 18.12
CA ASP A 355 -2.81 8.10 18.90
C ASP A 355 -1.78 7.16 18.28
N GLU A 356 -1.06 7.56 17.21
CA GLU A 356 -0.22 6.62 16.45
C GLU A 356 1.29 6.81 16.66
N ILE A 357 1.75 8.02 16.99
CA ILE A 357 3.19 8.32 17.13
C ILE A 357 3.47 8.92 18.50
N PHE A 358 4.40 8.29 19.20
CA PHE A 358 4.82 8.70 20.53
C PHE A 358 6.32 9.01 20.58
N VAL A 359 6.67 9.93 21.46
CA VAL A 359 8.05 10.34 21.74
C VAL A 359 8.38 10.01 23.21
N TYR A 360 9.52 9.34 23.41
CA TYR A 360 10.09 9.09 24.73
C TYR A 360 10.99 10.27 25.12
N GLN A 361 10.61 10.96 26.17
CA GLN A 361 11.30 12.15 26.67
C GLN A 361 11.14 12.27 28.18
N ASP A 362 12.26 12.47 28.89
CA ASP A 362 12.29 12.70 30.35
C ASP A 362 11.55 11.58 31.12
N ASP A 363 11.81 10.30 30.74
CA ASP A 363 11.19 9.06 31.23
C ASP A 363 9.66 8.98 31.04
N GLU A 364 9.09 9.81 30.19
CA GLU A 364 7.69 9.81 29.83
C GLU A 364 7.45 9.53 28.34
N ILE A 365 6.31 8.91 28.03
CA ILE A 365 5.82 8.72 26.67
C ILE A 365 4.76 9.77 26.36
N LYS A 366 5.02 10.64 25.38
CA LYS A 366 4.13 11.75 24.97
C LYS A 366 3.70 11.60 23.52
N PRO A 367 2.43 11.90 23.16
CA PRO A 367 2.03 12.00 21.76
C PRO A 367 2.92 13.03 21.02
N LEU A 368 3.25 12.74 19.77
CA LEU A 368 4.07 13.64 18.94
C LEU A 368 3.40 15.02 18.75
N SER A 369 2.08 15.09 18.67
CA SER A 369 1.31 16.33 18.57
C SER A 369 1.54 17.28 19.75
N ASN A 370 1.89 16.77 20.93
CA ASN A 370 2.15 17.58 22.12
C ASN A 370 3.56 18.22 22.11
N VAL A 371 4.45 17.72 21.25
CA VAL A 371 5.86 18.15 21.19
C VAL A 371 6.28 18.70 19.83
N SER A 372 5.38 18.67 18.83
CA SER A 372 5.60 19.20 17.48
C SER A 372 4.42 20.05 17.01
N ASN A 373 4.65 21.35 16.85
CA ASN A 373 3.66 22.29 16.30
C ASN A 373 3.39 22.03 14.80
N ILE A 374 4.37 21.49 14.07
CA ILE A 374 4.21 21.16 12.64
C ILE A 374 3.18 20.07 12.50
N ILE A 375 3.32 19.00 13.28
CA ILE A 375 2.48 17.82 13.19
C ILE A 375 1.04 18.13 13.62
N SER A 376 0.84 18.91 14.67
CA SER A 376 -0.48 19.31 15.13
C SER A 376 -1.27 20.14 14.10
N SER A 377 -0.59 20.73 13.12
CA SER A 377 -1.19 21.52 12.04
C SER A 377 -1.54 20.69 10.79
N LEU A 378 -1.09 19.45 10.67
CA LEU A 378 -1.40 18.60 9.51
C LEU A 378 -2.91 18.34 9.39
N ARG A 379 -3.40 18.30 8.16
CA ARG A 379 -4.82 18.06 7.85
C ARG A 379 -4.95 16.90 6.86
N SER A 380 -6.08 16.22 6.91
CA SER A 380 -6.44 15.19 5.93
C SER A 380 -6.50 15.77 4.51
N ILE A 381 -6.17 14.92 3.55
CA ILE A 381 -6.23 15.27 2.13
C ILE A 381 -7.40 14.51 1.53
N LYS A 382 -8.32 15.23 0.90
CA LYS A 382 -9.49 14.69 0.20
C LYS A 382 -9.55 15.28 -1.20
N LYS A 383 -9.71 14.41 -2.19
CA LYS A 383 -9.80 14.81 -3.59
C LYS A 383 -10.60 13.80 -4.38
N GLY A 384 -11.30 14.26 -5.44
CA GLY A 384 -11.96 13.40 -6.41
C GLY A 384 -11.60 13.80 -7.83
N VAL A 385 -11.54 12.82 -8.71
CA VAL A 385 -11.28 13.00 -10.14
C VAL A 385 -12.44 12.42 -10.91
N ILE A 386 -12.97 13.21 -11.85
CA ILE A 386 -14.02 12.78 -12.78
C ILE A 386 -13.40 12.70 -14.16
N GLY A 387 -13.59 11.55 -14.80
CA GLY A 387 -13.19 11.30 -16.18
C GLY A 387 -14.35 10.85 -17.04
N TYR A 388 -14.21 10.99 -18.34
CA TYR A 388 -15.19 10.51 -19.29
C TYR A 388 -14.53 10.17 -20.62
N HIS A 389 -15.12 9.21 -21.33
CA HIS A 389 -14.75 8.94 -22.72
C HIS A 389 -15.49 9.90 -23.65
N GLU A 390 -14.83 10.40 -24.69
CA GLU A 390 -15.41 11.40 -25.62
C GLU A 390 -16.72 10.97 -26.25
N SER A 391 -16.96 9.67 -26.44
CA SER A 391 -18.22 9.15 -27.00
C SER A 391 -19.46 9.40 -26.13
N VAL A 392 -19.30 9.78 -24.87
CA VAL A 392 -20.39 10.04 -23.90
C VAL A 392 -20.38 11.47 -23.38
N GLU A 393 -19.65 12.38 -24.04
CA GLU A 393 -19.55 13.79 -23.64
C GLU A 393 -20.92 14.48 -23.53
N ASN A 394 -21.88 14.08 -24.39
CA ASN A 394 -23.27 14.56 -24.35
C ASN A 394 -24.07 14.07 -23.12
N LYS A 395 -23.57 13.09 -22.35
CA LYS A 395 -24.21 12.54 -21.14
C LYS A 395 -23.70 13.15 -19.84
N LEU A 396 -22.84 14.15 -19.90
CA LEU A 396 -22.23 14.77 -18.73
C LEU A 396 -23.17 15.71 -17.95
N GLU A 397 -24.40 15.94 -18.40
CA GLU A 397 -25.32 16.91 -17.77
C GLU A 397 -25.53 16.63 -16.25
N ARG A 398 -25.78 15.37 -15.88
CA ARG A 398 -25.97 14.97 -14.47
C ARG A 398 -24.71 15.30 -13.63
N ILE A 399 -23.53 14.94 -14.13
CA ILE A 399 -22.24 15.24 -13.44
C ILE A 399 -21.99 16.74 -13.38
N ASN A 400 -22.26 17.48 -14.45
CA ASN A 400 -22.12 18.94 -14.47
C ASN A 400 -23.07 19.62 -13.46
N ASN A 401 -24.27 19.08 -13.25
CA ASN A 401 -25.19 19.58 -12.23
C ASN A 401 -24.69 19.30 -10.83
N LEU A 402 -24.13 18.11 -10.57
CA LEU A 402 -23.45 17.81 -9.29
C LEU A 402 -22.28 18.78 -9.02
N LEU A 403 -21.48 19.07 -10.05
CA LEU A 403 -20.35 20.02 -9.96
C LEU A 403 -20.78 21.48 -9.76
N LYS A 404 -21.96 21.87 -10.22
CA LYS A 404 -22.49 23.23 -9.99
C LYS A 404 -22.90 23.46 -8.55
N ASN A 405 -23.37 22.40 -7.87
CA ASN A 405 -23.81 22.45 -6.47
C ASN A 405 -22.63 22.35 -5.49
N CYS A 406 -21.47 22.22 -6.00
CA CYS A 406 -20.18 22.13 -5.40
C CYS A 406 -19.42 23.45 -5.58
#